data_ebb8fa4695be9e6685b316ec06824f5a
#
_entry.id   ebb8fa4695be9e6685b316ec06824f5a
#
_cell.length_a   1.000
_cell.length_b   1.000
_cell.length_c   1.000
_cell.angle_alpha   90.00
_cell.angle_beta   90.00
_cell.angle_gamma   90.00
#
_symmetry.space_group_name_H-M   'P 1'
#
loop_
_entity.id
_entity.type
_entity.pdbx_description
1 polymer ?
#
loop_
_entity_poly.entity_id
_entity_poly.type
_entity_poly.pdbx_seq_one_letter_code
_entity_poly.pdbx_strand_id
1 'polypeptide(L)'
;GIIALINMEEKRKEYKYFVGAMIFACVIQGSVLMSDIMNHYEPYRVYGEQELDTTTVIGAEYLPYGSVVETFMAQYVQPGDNIEYTQNYRHNNYIECSIKNNGSVESNVKFSIVYYAGYTAVDKQTGEKLEVYNDGGRLALKVKPGYSGDVVVRFTGFVFWKISAVVSMLAFVVLIICITGKEKVILKVLANKKN
;
A
#
# COMPACT_ATOMS: atom_id res chain seq x y z
N GLY A 1 6.88 -10.43 28.53
CA GLY A 1 7.96 -10.10 27.59
C GLY A 1 8.81 -8.92 28.05
N ILE A 2 8.32 -7.68 27.98
CA ILE A 2 9.10 -6.45 28.28
C ILE A 2 9.52 -6.36 29.73
N ILE A 3 8.67 -6.76 30.68
CA ILE A 3 8.99 -6.74 32.12
C ILE A 3 10.11 -7.73 32.47
N ALA A 4 10.13 -8.89 31.80
CA ALA A 4 11.22 -9.86 31.98
C ALA A 4 12.57 -9.32 31.48
N LEU A 5 12.56 -8.46 30.44
CA LEU A 5 13.76 -7.83 29.88
C LEU A 5 14.32 -6.72 30.79
N ILE A 6 13.48 -6.02 31.53
CA ILE A 6 13.87 -4.97 32.47
C ILE A 6 14.57 -5.53 33.71
N ASN A 7 14.21 -6.75 34.16
CA ASN A 7 14.78 -7.39 35.34
C ASN A 7 16.09 -8.16 35.07
N MET A 8 16.64 -8.12 33.85
CA MET A 8 17.86 -8.88 33.48
C MET A 8 19.13 -8.02 33.51
N GLU A 9 19.39 -7.28 34.58
CA GLU A 9 20.60 -6.45 34.68
C GLU A 9 21.92 -7.26 34.56
N GLU A 10 21.97 -8.47 35.10
CA GLU A 10 23.17 -9.32 35.00
C GLU A 10 23.42 -9.89 33.59
N LYS A 11 22.38 -10.07 32.79
CA LYS A 11 22.49 -10.60 31.41
C LYS A 11 22.55 -9.53 30.31
N ARG A 12 22.73 -8.28 30.67
CA ARG A 12 22.69 -7.15 29.73
C ARG A 12 23.73 -7.22 28.61
N LYS A 13 24.91 -7.76 28.89
CA LYS A 13 25.95 -7.96 27.87
C LYS A 13 25.55 -9.05 26.88
N GLU A 14 25.08 -10.18 27.36
CA GLU A 14 24.63 -11.31 26.54
C GLU A 14 23.45 -10.93 25.65
N TYR A 15 22.51 -10.13 26.19
CA TYR A 15 21.37 -9.63 25.42
C TYR A 15 21.80 -8.71 24.26
N LYS A 16 22.78 -7.82 24.47
CA LYS A 16 23.33 -6.98 23.41
C LYS A 16 23.95 -7.79 22.28
N TYR A 17 24.69 -8.83 22.63
CA TYR A 17 25.26 -9.75 21.63
C TYR A 17 24.19 -10.54 20.90
N PHE A 18 23.13 -10.98 21.60
CA PHE A 18 22.02 -11.68 20.99
C PHE A 18 21.25 -10.80 20.00
N VAL A 19 20.93 -9.56 20.38
CA VAL A 19 20.28 -8.60 19.48
C VAL A 19 21.17 -8.26 18.30
N GLY A 20 22.47 -8.04 18.54
CA GLY A 20 23.44 -7.83 17.47
C GLY A 20 23.53 -9.01 16.50
N ALA A 21 23.53 -10.23 17.00
CA ALA A 21 23.53 -11.45 16.18
C ALA A 21 22.23 -11.57 15.36
N MET A 22 21.07 -11.26 15.94
CA MET A 22 19.81 -11.26 15.21
C MET A 22 19.78 -10.23 14.09
N ILE A 23 20.22 -8.99 14.36
CA ILE A 23 20.32 -7.93 13.33
C ILE A 23 21.26 -8.39 12.21
N PHE A 24 22.42 -8.95 12.57
CA PHE A 24 23.40 -9.44 11.62
C PHE A 24 22.84 -10.58 10.76
N ALA A 25 22.10 -11.52 11.37
CA ALA A 25 21.41 -12.60 10.65
C ALA A 25 20.38 -12.06 9.66
N CYS A 26 19.57 -11.06 10.05
CA CYS A 26 18.60 -10.41 9.18
C CYS A 26 19.28 -9.68 8.00
N VAL A 27 20.42 -9.02 8.25
CA VAL A 27 21.19 -8.34 7.18
C VAL A 27 21.76 -9.38 6.21
N ILE A 28 22.34 -10.49 6.71
CA ILE A 28 22.84 -11.56 5.85
C ILE A 28 21.70 -12.14 5.00
N GLN A 29 20.59 -12.50 5.65
CA GLN A 29 19.44 -13.08 4.93
C GLN A 29 18.89 -12.13 3.87
N GLY A 30 18.77 -10.84 4.20
CA GLY A 30 18.35 -9.81 3.24
C GLY A 30 19.34 -9.66 2.09
N SER A 31 20.65 -9.71 2.37
CA SER A 31 21.69 -9.63 1.35
C SER A 31 21.70 -10.86 0.43
N VAL A 32 21.50 -12.05 0.98
CA VAL A 32 21.42 -13.31 0.18
C VAL A 32 20.20 -13.25 -0.71
N LEU A 33 19.03 -12.85 -0.18
CA LEU A 33 17.81 -12.74 -0.98
C LEU A 33 17.96 -11.69 -2.09
N MET A 34 18.57 -10.55 -1.79
CA MET A 34 18.81 -9.50 -2.78
C MET A 34 19.78 -9.95 -3.86
N SER A 35 20.86 -10.68 -3.46
CA SER A 35 21.81 -11.26 -4.41
C SER A 35 21.14 -12.31 -5.30
N ASP A 36 20.27 -13.14 -4.75
CA ASP A 36 19.51 -14.13 -5.51
C ASP A 36 18.59 -13.45 -6.53
N ILE A 37 17.84 -12.45 -6.11
CA ILE A 37 16.98 -11.64 -7.00
C ILE A 37 17.83 -11.01 -8.11
N MET A 38 18.98 -10.43 -7.79
CA MET A 38 19.83 -9.76 -8.78
C MET A 38 20.48 -10.73 -9.77
N ASN A 39 20.85 -11.93 -9.33
CA ASN A 39 21.48 -12.94 -10.17
C ASN A 39 20.49 -13.72 -11.03
N HIS A 40 19.26 -13.87 -10.59
CA HIS A 40 18.18 -14.54 -11.30
C HIS A 40 17.16 -13.56 -11.89
N TYR A 41 17.51 -12.26 -11.90
CA TYR A 41 16.69 -11.24 -12.52
C TYR A 41 16.66 -11.45 -14.03
N GLU A 42 15.67 -12.17 -14.49
CA GLU A 42 15.29 -12.08 -15.89
C GLU A 42 14.80 -10.67 -16.16
N PRO A 43 15.40 -9.93 -17.12
CA PRO A 43 14.94 -8.59 -17.42
C PRO A 43 13.44 -8.66 -17.71
N TYR A 44 12.68 -7.72 -17.15
CA TYR A 44 11.24 -7.64 -17.40
C TYR A 44 11.00 -7.78 -18.89
N ARG A 45 10.38 -8.90 -19.27
CA ARG A 45 9.97 -9.08 -20.64
C ARG A 45 8.84 -8.10 -20.90
N VAL A 46 9.11 -7.07 -21.65
CA VAL A 46 8.07 -6.17 -22.14
C VAL A 46 7.33 -6.95 -23.23
N TYR A 47 6.17 -7.48 -22.86
CA TYR A 47 5.29 -8.11 -23.84
C TYR A 47 4.72 -7.03 -24.75
N GLY A 48 4.89 -7.16 -26.06
CA GLY A 48 4.18 -6.33 -27.03
C GLY A 48 2.67 -6.61 -26.97
N GLU A 49 1.86 -5.69 -27.44
CA GLU A 49 0.39 -5.83 -27.41
C GLU A 49 -0.12 -7.13 -28.05
N GLN A 50 0.64 -7.73 -28.96
CA GLN A 50 0.29 -8.97 -29.65
C GLN A 50 0.70 -10.26 -28.90
N GLU A 51 1.52 -10.12 -27.84
CA GLU A 51 2.01 -11.27 -27.07
C GLU A 51 1.22 -11.52 -25.77
N LEU A 52 0.26 -10.65 -25.46
CA LEU A 52 -0.60 -10.77 -24.27
C LEU A 52 -1.74 -11.76 -24.54
N ASP A 53 -1.42 -13.04 -24.59
CA ASP A 53 -2.41 -14.10 -24.50
C ASP A 53 -2.84 -14.27 -23.03
N THR A 54 -4.13 -14.62 -22.82
CA THR A 54 -4.72 -14.89 -21.51
C THR A 54 -4.01 -15.97 -20.70
N THR A 55 -3.24 -16.82 -21.39
CA THR A 55 -2.44 -17.90 -20.78
C THR A 55 -1.08 -17.41 -20.28
N THR A 56 -0.63 -16.23 -20.67
CA THR A 56 0.70 -15.70 -20.41
C THR A 56 0.76 -14.62 -19.30
N VAL A 57 -0.34 -14.39 -18.57
CA VAL A 57 -0.30 -13.50 -17.41
C VAL A 57 0.46 -14.19 -16.28
N ILE A 58 1.80 -14.08 -16.32
CA ILE A 58 2.66 -14.51 -15.23
C ILE A 58 2.30 -13.65 -14.02
N GLY A 59 1.83 -14.29 -12.94
CA GLY A 59 1.41 -13.61 -11.71
C GLY A 59 -0.10 -13.45 -11.59
N ALA A 60 -0.91 -14.10 -12.41
CA ALA A 60 -2.36 -14.14 -12.24
C ALA A 60 -2.77 -14.68 -10.86
N GLU A 61 -1.93 -15.52 -10.24
CA GLU A 61 -2.07 -16.03 -8.88
C GLU A 61 -1.99 -14.95 -7.81
N TYR A 62 -1.43 -13.79 -8.12
CA TYR A 62 -1.35 -12.64 -7.20
C TYR A 62 -2.52 -11.65 -7.36
N LEU A 63 -3.43 -11.91 -8.28
CA LEU A 63 -4.62 -11.09 -8.42
C LEU A 63 -5.60 -11.34 -7.27
N PRO A 64 -6.37 -10.33 -6.86
CA PRO A 64 -7.42 -10.50 -5.86
C PRO A 64 -8.40 -11.60 -6.26
N TYR A 65 -8.91 -12.35 -5.26
CA TYR A 65 -9.91 -13.39 -5.49
C TYR A 65 -11.11 -12.83 -6.26
N GLY A 66 -11.57 -13.58 -7.25
CA GLY A 66 -12.67 -13.17 -8.13
C GLY A 66 -12.27 -12.23 -9.27
N SER A 67 -10.97 -12.00 -9.47
CA SER A 67 -10.48 -11.25 -10.63
C SER A 67 -10.73 -12.02 -11.91
N VAL A 68 -11.23 -11.31 -12.92
CA VAL A 68 -11.42 -11.83 -14.28
C VAL A 68 -10.24 -11.36 -15.11
N VAL A 69 -9.33 -12.28 -15.47
CA VAL A 69 -8.06 -11.96 -16.12
C VAL A 69 -8.26 -11.16 -17.40
N GLU A 70 -9.27 -11.52 -18.20
CA GLU A 70 -9.61 -10.85 -19.45
C GLU A 70 -9.94 -9.36 -19.27
N THR A 71 -10.44 -8.98 -18.11
CA THR A 71 -10.76 -7.57 -17.83
C THR A 71 -9.53 -6.70 -17.62
N PHE A 72 -8.38 -7.30 -17.24
CA PHE A 72 -7.13 -6.58 -17.08
C PHE A 72 -6.37 -6.38 -18.39
N MET A 73 -6.70 -7.16 -19.41
CA MET A 73 -6.13 -7.02 -20.74
C MET A 73 -6.61 -5.75 -21.44
N ALA A 74 -7.71 -5.13 -20.98
CA ALA A 74 -8.15 -3.84 -21.46
C ALA A 74 -7.17 -2.75 -20.95
N GLN A 75 -6.29 -2.29 -21.81
CA GLN A 75 -5.27 -1.28 -21.47
C GLN A 75 -5.84 0.12 -21.26
N TYR A 76 -7.12 0.30 -21.40
CA TYR A 76 -7.79 1.60 -21.33
C TYR A 76 -8.87 1.64 -20.25
N VAL A 77 -9.18 2.86 -19.83
CA VAL A 77 -10.30 3.14 -18.95
C VAL A 77 -11.60 2.89 -19.72
N GLN A 78 -12.55 2.22 -19.07
CA GLN A 78 -13.87 1.94 -19.63
C GLN A 78 -14.92 2.80 -18.92
N PRO A 79 -15.31 3.95 -19.49
CA PRO A 79 -16.46 4.70 -19.01
C PRO A 79 -17.74 3.92 -19.31
N GLY A 80 -18.66 3.95 -18.36
CA GLY A 80 -19.99 3.38 -18.54
C GLY A 80 -20.87 4.25 -19.44
N ASP A 81 -22.12 3.84 -19.60
CA ASP A 81 -23.07 4.56 -20.44
C ASP A 81 -23.27 6.00 -19.96
N ASN A 82 -23.34 6.92 -20.92
CA ASN A 82 -23.52 8.37 -20.72
C ASN A 82 -22.42 9.05 -19.88
N ILE A 83 -21.26 8.41 -19.71
CA ILE A 83 -20.10 9.01 -19.05
C ILE A 83 -19.16 9.62 -20.08
N GLU A 84 -18.91 10.90 -19.95
CA GLU A 84 -17.77 11.59 -20.57
C GLU A 84 -16.57 11.46 -19.61
N TYR A 85 -15.46 10.95 -20.13
CA TYR A 85 -14.23 10.75 -19.36
C TYR A 85 -13.04 11.35 -20.10
N THR A 86 -12.26 12.15 -19.39
CA THR A 86 -10.97 12.69 -19.89
C THR A 86 -9.90 12.45 -18.84
N GLN A 87 -8.82 11.78 -19.21
CA GLN A 87 -7.67 11.60 -18.34
C GLN A 87 -6.75 12.81 -18.45
N ASN A 88 -6.64 13.59 -17.38
CA ASN A 88 -5.82 14.80 -17.33
C ASN A 88 -4.36 14.49 -16.98
N TYR A 89 -4.16 13.54 -16.04
CA TYR A 89 -2.84 13.11 -15.61
C TYR A 89 -2.87 11.68 -15.07
N ARG A 90 -1.79 10.93 -15.29
CA ARG A 90 -1.59 9.60 -14.70
C ARG A 90 -0.12 9.36 -14.39
N HIS A 91 0.14 8.90 -13.19
CA HIS A 91 1.43 8.41 -12.78
C HIS A 91 1.23 7.21 -11.83
N ASN A 92 1.59 6.02 -12.30
CA ASN A 92 1.35 4.76 -11.59
C ASN A 92 -0.13 4.59 -11.16
N ASN A 93 -0.39 4.58 -9.86
CA ASN A 93 -1.70 4.43 -9.21
C ASN A 93 -2.35 5.77 -8.82
N TYR A 94 -1.81 6.89 -9.31
CA TYR A 94 -2.39 8.23 -9.15
C TYR A 94 -2.95 8.68 -10.50
N ILE A 95 -4.24 8.99 -10.53
CA ILE A 95 -4.95 9.46 -11.72
C ILE A 95 -5.70 10.74 -11.38
N GLU A 96 -5.58 11.73 -12.26
CA GLU A 96 -6.49 12.87 -12.31
C GLU A 96 -7.31 12.79 -13.60
N CYS A 97 -8.60 12.91 -13.47
CA CYS A 97 -9.53 12.83 -14.59
C CYS A 97 -10.74 13.73 -14.38
N SER A 98 -11.28 14.22 -15.50
CA SER A 98 -12.56 14.90 -15.53
C SER A 98 -13.64 13.89 -15.90
N ILE A 99 -14.71 13.85 -15.11
CA ILE A 99 -15.82 12.91 -15.29
C ILE A 99 -17.12 13.69 -15.31
N LYS A 100 -18.00 13.34 -16.27
CA LYS A 100 -19.33 13.89 -16.33
C LYS A 100 -20.34 12.79 -16.67
N ASN A 101 -21.34 12.63 -15.84
CA ASN A 101 -22.47 11.72 -16.09
C ASN A 101 -23.65 12.51 -16.67
N ASN A 102 -23.88 12.36 -17.97
CA ASN A 102 -24.99 13.00 -18.67
C ASN A 102 -26.29 12.20 -18.57
N GLY A 103 -26.24 11.03 -17.92
CA GLY A 103 -27.40 10.15 -17.74
C GLY A 103 -28.27 10.53 -16.55
N SER A 104 -29.46 9.97 -16.51
CA SER A 104 -30.41 10.08 -15.41
C SER A 104 -30.25 8.97 -14.36
N VAL A 105 -29.35 8.04 -14.59
CA VAL A 105 -29.05 6.91 -13.70
C VAL A 105 -27.60 6.92 -13.27
N GLU A 106 -27.30 6.25 -12.15
CA GLU A 106 -25.93 6.02 -11.72
C GLU A 106 -25.20 5.17 -12.78
N SER A 107 -23.96 5.55 -13.06
CA SER A 107 -23.11 4.84 -13.99
C SER A 107 -21.71 4.65 -13.37
N ASN A 108 -20.80 3.99 -14.07
CA ASN A 108 -19.47 3.71 -13.52
C ASN A 108 -18.34 4.06 -14.48
N VAL A 109 -17.14 4.20 -13.91
CA VAL A 109 -15.89 4.29 -14.67
C VAL A 109 -14.97 3.19 -14.17
N LYS A 110 -14.54 2.29 -15.05
CA LYS A 110 -13.63 1.18 -14.74
C LYS A 110 -12.21 1.56 -15.18
N PHE A 111 -11.30 1.56 -14.24
CA PHE A 111 -9.90 1.88 -14.51
C PHE A 111 -9.10 0.62 -14.86
N SER A 112 -8.07 0.76 -15.68
CA SER A 112 -7.10 -0.31 -15.94
C SER A 112 -6.09 -0.43 -14.78
N ILE A 113 -6.61 -0.64 -13.58
CA ILE A 113 -5.85 -0.78 -12.32
C ILE A 113 -6.49 -1.91 -11.53
N VAL A 114 -5.65 -2.78 -10.95
CA VAL A 114 -6.09 -3.81 -10.01
C VAL A 114 -6.65 -3.14 -8.76
N TYR A 115 -7.85 -3.55 -8.34
CA TYR A 115 -8.46 -3.06 -7.13
C TYR A 115 -7.78 -3.63 -5.90
N TYR A 116 -7.35 -2.75 -5.01
CA TYR A 116 -7.02 -3.07 -3.62
C TYR A 116 -7.82 -2.16 -2.70
N ALA A 117 -8.31 -2.71 -1.60
CA ALA A 117 -8.92 -1.88 -0.59
C ALA A 117 -7.89 -0.86 -0.09
N GLY A 118 -8.27 0.43 -0.05
CA GLY A 118 -7.35 1.54 0.24
C GLY A 118 -7.20 2.53 -0.91
N TYR A 119 -7.81 2.26 -2.08
CA TYR A 119 -8.03 3.29 -3.08
C TYR A 119 -9.10 4.27 -2.62
N THR A 120 -8.92 5.52 -2.98
CA THR A 120 -9.87 6.62 -2.73
C THR A 120 -10.03 7.45 -3.99
N ALA A 121 -11.24 7.92 -4.22
CA ALA A 121 -11.55 8.90 -5.24
C ALA A 121 -12.13 10.14 -4.58
N VAL A 122 -11.61 11.32 -4.91
CA VAL A 122 -12.02 12.59 -4.30
C VAL A 122 -12.17 13.63 -5.39
N ASP A 123 -13.29 14.33 -5.39
CA ASP A 123 -13.51 15.51 -6.21
C ASP A 123 -12.56 16.63 -5.76
N LYS A 124 -11.79 17.19 -6.70
CA LYS A 124 -10.77 18.21 -6.41
C LYS A 124 -11.36 19.53 -5.92
N GLN A 125 -12.56 19.86 -6.34
CA GLN A 125 -13.17 21.17 -6.04
C GLN A 125 -13.97 21.11 -4.76
N THR A 126 -14.78 20.06 -4.58
CA THR A 126 -15.69 19.94 -3.45
C THR A 126 -15.11 19.18 -2.27
N GLY A 127 -14.09 18.32 -2.50
CA GLY A 127 -13.57 17.40 -1.52
C GLY A 127 -14.49 16.20 -1.26
N GLU A 128 -15.61 16.07 -1.99
CA GLU A 128 -16.53 14.95 -1.87
C GLU A 128 -15.81 13.64 -2.25
N LYS A 129 -16.03 12.60 -1.44
CA LYS A 129 -15.53 11.27 -1.73
C LYS A 129 -16.52 10.54 -2.61
N LEU A 130 -16.05 10.02 -3.73
CA LEU A 130 -16.81 9.13 -4.58
C LEU A 130 -16.58 7.68 -4.15
N GLU A 131 -17.59 6.84 -4.35
CA GLU A 131 -17.53 5.44 -3.99
C GLU A 131 -16.65 4.66 -4.98
N VAL A 132 -15.60 4.03 -4.46
CA VAL A 132 -14.75 3.09 -5.20
C VAL A 132 -15.06 1.67 -4.78
N TYR A 133 -15.10 0.74 -5.75
CA TYR A 133 -15.42 -0.65 -5.50
C TYR A 133 -14.64 -1.59 -6.43
N ASN A 134 -14.72 -2.89 -6.13
CA ASN A 134 -14.13 -3.95 -6.93
C ASN A 134 -15.12 -4.41 -8.01
N ASP A 135 -14.73 -4.31 -9.26
CA ASP A 135 -15.51 -4.85 -10.37
C ASP A 135 -14.67 -5.86 -11.16
N GLY A 136 -14.81 -7.13 -10.84
CA GLY A 136 -14.05 -8.21 -11.46
C GLY A 136 -12.54 -8.08 -11.25
N GLY A 137 -12.09 -7.56 -10.10
CA GLY A 137 -10.69 -7.30 -9.78
C GLY A 137 -10.18 -5.92 -10.19
N ARG A 138 -10.96 -5.17 -10.99
CA ARG A 138 -10.60 -3.81 -11.42
C ARG A 138 -11.13 -2.76 -10.46
N LEU A 139 -10.39 -1.66 -10.38
CA LEU A 139 -10.85 -0.46 -9.69
C LEU A 139 -11.99 0.18 -10.50
N ALA A 140 -13.14 0.30 -9.89
CA ALA A 140 -14.29 0.98 -10.45
C ALA A 140 -14.76 2.11 -9.54
N LEU A 141 -15.29 3.16 -10.14
CA LEU A 141 -15.83 4.34 -9.50
C LEU A 141 -17.31 4.49 -9.85
N LYS A 142 -18.17 4.67 -8.85
CA LYS A 142 -19.58 5.01 -9.06
C LYS A 142 -19.72 6.52 -9.26
N VAL A 143 -20.50 6.88 -10.28
CA VAL A 143 -20.75 8.26 -10.68
C VAL A 143 -22.25 8.54 -10.67
N LYS A 144 -22.69 9.39 -9.75
CA LYS A 144 -24.10 9.77 -9.59
C LYS A 144 -24.64 10.44 -10.85
N PRO A 145 -25.97 10.38 -11.08
CA PRO A 145 -26.60 11.13 -12.17
C PRO A 145 -26.28 12.61 -12.09
N GLY A 146 -25.97 13.23 -13.23
CA GLY A 146 -25.70 14.66 -13.32
C GLY A 146 -24.39 15.12 -12.65
N TYR A 147 -23.56 14.20 -12.15
CA TYR A 147 -22.24 14.56 -11.62
C TYR A 147 -21.35 15.14 -12.71
N SER A 148 -20.62 16.21 -12.40
CA SER A 148 -19.61 16.80 -13.26
C SER A 148 -18.49 17.38 -12.39
N GLY A 149 -17.27 16.86 -12.53
CA GLY A 149 -16.14 17.31 -11.71
C GLY A 149 -14.80 16.69 -12.09
N ASP A 150 -13.75 17.24 -11.49
CA ASP A 150 -12.39 16.73 -11.59
C ASP A 150 -12.09 15.82 -10.39
N VAL A 151 -11.77 14.57 -10.68
CA VAL A 151 -11.57 13.53 -9.67
C VAL A 151 -10.12 13.12 -9.59
N VAL A 152 -9.62 13.01 -8.36
CA VAL A 152 -8.33 12.39 -8.04
C VAL A 152 -8.58 10.99 -7.50
N VAL A 153 -8.08 10.00 -8.22
CA VAL A 153 -8.05 8.60 -7.79
C VAL A 153 -6.64 8.25 -7.36
N ARG A 154 -6.49 7.74 -6.14
CA ARG A 154 -5.17 7.38 -5.60
C ARG A 154 -5.27 6.27 -4.56
N PHE A 155 -4.19 5.52 -4.41
CA PHE A 155 -4.04 4.57 -3.32
C PHE A 155 -3.54 5.27 -2.06
N THR A 156 -4.33 5.28 -1.01
CA THR A 156 -3.98 5.91 0.28
C THR A 156 -3.55 4.89 1.34
N GLY A 157 -3.66 3.61 1.00
CA GLY A 157 -3.37 2.51 1.91
C GLY A 157 -4.42 2.35 3.01
N PHE A 158 -4.25 1.32 3.80
CA PHE A 158 -5.11 1.06 4.95
C PHE A 158 -4.71 1.90 6.16
N VAL A 159 -5.69 2.32 6.94
CA VAL A 159 -5.44 3.00 8.22
C VAL A 159 -4.56 2.15 9.13
N PHE A 160 -4.77 0.83 9.15
CA PHE A 160 -3.97 -0.11 9.93
C PHE A 160 -2.48 -0.09 9.58
N TRP A 161 -2.10 0.14 8.32
CA TRP A 161 -0.69 0.27 7.95
C TRP A 161 -0.04 1.49 8.58
N LYS A 162 -0.77 2.60 8.65
CA LYS A 162 -0.28 3.82 9.31
C LYS A 162 -0.13 3.60 10.82
N ILE A 163 -1.11 2.92 11.44
CA ILE A 163 -1.04 2.55 12.86
C ILE A 163 0.14 1.62 13.11
N SER A 164 0.31 0.57 12.28
CA SER A 164 1.44 -0.36 12.40
C SER A 164 2.79 0.32 12.25
N ALA A 165 2.91 1.28 11.33
CA ALA A 165 4.13 2.05 11.16
C ALA A 165 4.46 2.88 12.41
N VAL A 166 3.47 3.52 13.02
CA VAL A 166 3.65 4.27 14.27
C VAL A 166 4.06 3.34 15.42
N VAL A 167 3.39 2.20 15.57
CA VAL A 167 3.72 1.20 16.60
C VAL A 167 5.14 0.67 16.39
N SER A 168 5.52 0.37 15.15
CA SER A 168 6.87 -0.10 14.83
C SER A 168 7.94 0.95 15.14
N MET A 169 7.65 2.22 14.82
CA MET A 169 8.55 3.33 15.14
C MET A 169 8.73 3.48 16.66
N LEU A 170 7.64 3.43 17.43
CA LEU A 170 7.69 3.49 18.89
C LEU A 170 8.47 2.31 19.47
N ALA A 171 8.22 1.09 18.98
CA ALA A 171 8.96 -0.10 19.41
C ALA A 171 10.47 0.04 19.11
N PHE A 172 10.83 0.61 17.96
CA PHE A 172 12.20 0.86 17.58
C PHE A 172 12.87 1.89 18.53
N VAL A 173 12.18 2.96 18.87
CA VAL A 173 12.68 3.97 19.84
C VAL A 173 12.90 3.33 21.22
N VAL A 174 11.93 2.52 21.70
CA VAL A 174 12.09 1.78 22.97
C VAL A 174 13.30 0.85 22.92
N LEU A 175 13.49 0.15 21.81
CA LEU A 175 14.65 -0.73 21.62
C LEU A 175 15.97 0.04 21.71
N ILE A 176 16.08 1.20 21.06
CA ILE A 176 17.26 2.06 21.14
C ILE A 176 17.53 2.50 22.58
N ILE A 177 16.49 2.92 23.31
CA ILE A 177 16.61 3.33 24.71
C ILE A 177 17.14 2.18 25.56
N CYS A 178 16.61 0.97 25.40
CA CYS A 178 17.06 -0.22 26.12
C CYS A 178 18.53 -0.56 25.79
N ILE A 179 18.92 -0.50 24.50
CA ILE A 179 20.29 -0.81 24.08
C ILE A 179 21.28 0.23 24.61
N THR A 180 20.91 1.52 24.59
CA THR A 180 21.80 2.60 25.05
C THR A 180 21.91 2.71 26.57
N GLY A 181 21.06 1.99 27.32
CA GLY A 181 21.06 2.00 28.78
C GLY A 181 20.55 3.28 29.41
N LYS A 182 19.80 4.06 28.64
CA LYS A 182 19.19 5.32 29.12
C LYS A 182 17.83 5.15 29.77
N GLU A 183 17.33 3.90 29.87
CA GLU A 183 16.06 3.57 30.49
C GLU A 183 15.93 4.12 31.92
N LYS A 184 17.01 4.06 32.72
CA LYS A 184 17.03 4.60 34.10
C LYS A 184 16.79 6.12 34.15
N VAL A 185 17.28 6.84 33.13
CA VAL A 185 17.10 8.31 33.04
C VAL A 185 15.65 8.64 32.74
N ILE A 186 15.03 7.91 31.81
CA ILE A 186 13.64 8.14 31.43
C ILE A 186 12.67 7.78 32.56
N LEU A 187 12.91 6.64 33.22
CA LEU A 187 12.10 6.24 34.39
C LEU A 187 12.17 7.27 35.52
N LYS A 188 13.36 7.86 35.76
CA LYS A 188 13.53 8.91 36.75
C LYS A 188 12.79 10.20 36.38
N VAL A 189 12.78 10.59 35.11
CA VAL A 189 12.03 11.76 34.62
C VAL A 189 10.52 11.53 34.73
N LEU A 190 10.02 10.35 34.41
CA LEU A 190 8.62 9.99 34.53
C LEU A 190 8.15 9.93 35.98
N ALA A 191 8.99 9.45 36.91
CA ALA A 191 8.68 9.39 38.34
C ALA A 191 8.58 10.79 38.95
N ASN A 192 9.49 11.71 38.56
CA ASN A 192 9.47 13.10 39.05
C ASN A 192 8.29 13.95 38.53
N LYS A 193 7.61 13.51 37.49
CA LYS A 193 6.45 14.23 36.93
C LYS A 193 5.12 13.86 37.61
N LYS A 194 5.15 12.86 38.50
CA LYS A 194 4.00 12.34 39.26
C LYS A 194 3.87 12.92 40.68
N ASN A 195 4.86 13.67 41.12
CA ASN A 195 4.85 14.48 42.32
C ASN A 195 4.70 15.97 41.96
#